data_fc67db91a6f65ce95fab5c19905776d0
#
_entry.id   fc67db91a6f65ce95fab5c19905776d0
#
_cell.length_a   1.000
_cell.length_b   1.000
_cell.length_c   1.000
_cell.angle_alpha   90.00
_cell.angle_beta   90.00
_cell.angle_gamma   90.00
#
_symmetry.space_group_name_H-M   'P 1'
#
loop_
_entity.id
_entity.type
_entity.pdbx_description
1 polymer ?
#
loop_
_entity_poly.entity_id
_entity_poly.type
_entity_poly.pdbx_seq_one_letter_code
_entity_poly.pdbx_strand_id
1 'polypeptide(L)'
;MFIQMIQGPCTRQDEARQLLDEWRRDLAPGATGWLGGTNGFTDDGQLIGVVRFESREAAMANSNRPEQGEWAAKMAEVMDGPMEFHDCDDVTLLFDGGSDDAGFVQIIRGRVDDPSRLKAMMTTDTTQLHEMRPEILGGTLAIEADGSFIETVAFTNEADARKGEQIEPPEDVRRELDYAMQGATYYDLHRPWFESA
;
A
#
# COMPACT_ATOMS: atom_id res chain seq x y z
N MET A 1 -3.12 5.73 13.02
CA MET A 1 -2.31 4.85 12.13
C MET A 1 -1.51 5.74 11.20
N PHE A 2 -0.29 5.35 10.88
CA PHE A 2 0.59 5.98 9.92
C PHE A 2 0.95 4.96 8.84
N ILE A 3 0.95 5.37 7.58
CA ILE A 3 1.39 4.55 6.45
C ILE A 3 2.55 5.25 5.75
N GLN A 4 3.60 4.49 5.46
CA GLN A 4 4.68 4.90 4.58
C GLN A 4 4.72 3.96 3.38
N MET A 5 4.58 4.50 2.17
CA MET A 5 4.89 3.77 0.95
C MET A 5 6.35 4.04 0.56
N ILE A 6 7.06 2.98 0.25
CA ILE A 6 8.45 3.02 -0.19
C ILE A 6 8.49 2.38 -1.57
N GLN A 7 9.10 3.05 -2.55
CA GLN A 7 9.24 2.48 -3.89
C GLN A 7 10.59 2.82 -4.50
N GLY A 8 11.05 1.96 -5.39
CA GLY A 8 12.27 2.21 -6.17
C GLY A 8 12.58 1.07 -7.14
N PRO A 9 13.42 1.35 -8.17
CA PRO A 9 13.80 0.34 -9.15
C PRO A 9 14.71 -0.72 -8.51
N CYS A 10 14.39 -2.00 -8.77
CA CYS A 10 15.12 -3.14 -8.21
C CYS A 10 15.09 -4.34 -9.15
N THR A 11 16.21 -4.61 -9.81
CA THR A 11 16.39 -5.81 -10.63
C THR A 11 16.88 -7.01 -9.82
N ARG A 12 17.51 -6.78 -8.66
CA ARG A 12 18.00 -7.81 -7.73
C ARG A 12 16.93 -8.24 -6.73
N GLN A 13 15.79 -8.69 -7.27
CA GLN A 13 14.58 -8.98 -6.49
C GLN A 13 14.79 -10.01 -5.38
N ASP A 14 15.57 -11.06 -5.65
CA ASP A 14 15.85 -12.11 -4.65
C ASP A 14 16.70 -11.57 -3.49
N GLU A 15 17.69 -10.71 -3.76
CA GLU A 15 18.52 -10.08 -2.72
C GLU A 15 17.69 -9.10 -1.88
N ALA A 16 16.87 -8.28 -2.51
CA ALA A 16 15.97 -7.37 -1.81
C ALA A 16 14.97 -8.14 -0.92
N ARG A 17 14.41 -9.25 -1.43
CA ARG A 17 13.53 -10.14 -0.65
C ARG A 17 14.22 -10.72 0.57
N GLN A 18 15.45 -11.19 0.42
CA GLN A 18 16.24 -11.73 1.54
C GLN A 18 16.50 -10.66 2.62
N LEU A 19 16.81 -9.43 2.23
CA LEU A 19 16.98 -8.32 3.18
C LEU A 19 15.68 -7.98 3.93
N LEU A 20 14.52 -8.04 3.27
CA LEU A 20 13.23 -7.85 3.92
C LEU A 20 12.92 -9.00 4.90
N ASP A 21 13.22 -10.25 4.52
CA ASP A 21 13.10 -11.41 5.42
C ASP A 21 14.05 -11.30 6.63
N GLU A 22 15.28 -10.77 6.44
CA GLU A 22 16.20 -10.44 7.53
C GLU A 22 15.61 -9.36 8.45
N TRP A 23 15.07 -8.29 7.88
CA TRP A 23 14.43 -7.24 8.66
C TRP A 23 13.28 -7.78 9.52
N ARG A 24 12.43 -8.59 8.92
CA ARG A 24 11.29 -9.23 9.61
C ARG A 24 11.75 -10.08 10.79
N ARG A 25 12.81 -10.84 10.61
CA ARG A 25 13.35 -11.75 11.64
C ARG A 25 14.10 -11.02 12.74
N ASP A 26 14.96 -10.06 12.37
CA ASP A 26 15.99 -9.53 13.26
C ASP A 26 15.65 -8.12 13.80
N LEU A 27 14.93 -7.30 13.02
CA LEU A 27 14.65 -5.90 13.37
C LEU A 27 13.20 -5.66 13.80
N ALA A 28 12.24 -6.34 13.19
CA ALA A 28 10.81 -6.15 13.48
C ALA A 28 10.47 -6.35 14.97
N PRO A 29 11.06 -7.30 15.72
CA PRO A 29 10.77 -7.45 17.16
C PRO A 29 11.11 -6.22 18.00
N GLY A 30 12.02 -5.37 17.53
CA GLY A 30 12.38 -4.10 18.17
C GLY A 30 11.67 -2.87 17.61
N ALA A 31 10.87 -3.01 16.57
CA ALA A 31 10.12 -1.92 15.93
C ALA A 31 8.80 -1.67 16.64
N THR A 32 8.86 -1.00 17.80
CA THR A 32 7.67 -0.70 18.62
C THR A 32 6.63 0.08 17.82
N GLY A 33 5.38 -0.40 17.84
CA GLY A 33 4.27 0.22 17.11
C GLY A 33 4.24 -0.10 15.62
N TRP A 34 5.12 -1.00 15.14
CA TRP A 34 4.98 -1.55 13.80
C TRP A 34 3.76 -2.50 13.74
N LEU A 35 2.94 -2.35 12.70
CA LEU A 35 1.69 -3.09 12.53
C LEU A 35 1.74 -4.10 11.38
N GLY A 36 2.75 -3.99 10.52
CA GLY A 36 2.90 -4.88 9.39
C GLY A 36 3.29 -4.15 8.10
N GLY A 37 3.45 -4.93 7.04
CA GLY A 37 3.80 -4.45 5.71
C GLY A 37 3.15 -5.27 4.61
N THR A 38 2.98 -4.65 3.46
CA THR A 38 2.60 -5.28 2.20
C THR A 38 3.69 -4.95 1.19
N ASN A 39 4.30 -5.96 0.59
CA ASN A 39 5.41 -5.77 -0.32
C ASN A 39 5.16 -6.52 -1.63
N GLY A 40 5.82 -6.08 -2.69
CA GLY A 40 5.77 -6.75 -3.98
C GLY A 40 6.67 -6.10 -5.01
N PHE A 41 6.84 -6.79 -6.13
CA PHE A 41 7.51 -6.26 -7.30
C PHE A 41 6.49 -6.07 -8.43
N THR A 42 6.59 -4.95 -9.12
CA THR A 42 5.82 -4.68 -10.34
C THR A 42 6.50 -5.28 -11.55
N ASP A 43 5.77 -5.41 -12.66
CA ASP A 43 6.31 -5.97 -13.92
C ASP A 43 7.42 -5.10 -14.53
N ASP A 44 7.41 -3.79 -14.26
CA ASP A 44 8.46 -2.86 -14.68
C ASP A 44 9.66 -2.78 -13.72
N GLY A 45 9.72 -3.69 -12.74
CA GLY A 45 10.88 -3.87 -11.86
C GLY A 45 10.96 -2.87 -10.71
N GLN A 46 9.85 -2.32 -10.25
CA GLN A 46 9.82 -1.55 -9.01
C GLN A 46 9.61 -2.48 -7.82
N LEU A 47 10.38 -2.28 -6.75
CA LEU A 47 10.02 -2.77 -5.42
C LEU A 47 9.05 -1.76 -4.80
N ILE A 48 7.94 -2.24 -4.27
CA ILE A 48 6.99 -1.43 -3.51
C ILE A 48 6.77 -2.08 -2.14
N GLY A 49 6.87 -1.27 -1.10
CA GLY A 49 6.52 -1.62 0.27
C GLY A 49 5.53 -0.60 0.83
N VAL A 50 4.43 -1.08 1.41
CA VAL A 50 3.47 -0.26 2.16
C VAL A 50 3.55 -0.68 3.61
N VAL A 51 4.21 0.12 4.43
CA VAL A 51 4.52 -0.18 5.83
C VAL A 51 3.56 0.58 6.74
N ARG A 52 3.05 -0.10 7.75
CA ARG A 52 2.06 0.43 8.70
C ARG A 52 2.65 0.52 10.09
N PHE A 53 2.43 1.67 10.74
CA PHE A 53 2.76 1.91 12.15
C PHE A 53 1.55 2.47 12.90
N GLU A 54 1.55 2.34 14.22
CA GLU A 54 0.54 2.96 15.09
C GLU A 54 0.50 4.48 14.93
N SER A 55 1.67 5.12 14.75
CA SER A 55 1.81 6.56 14.56
C SER A 55 3.09 6.92 13.78
N ARG A 56 3.18 8.16 13.32
CA ARG A 56 4.39 8.74 12.72
C ARG A 56 5.56 8.71 13.70
N GLU A 57 5.31 9.00 14.99
CA GLU A 57 6.33 8.97 16.03
C GLU A 57 6.95 7.58 16.17
N ALA A 58 6.13 6.52 16.12
CA ALA A 58 6.61 5.13 16.13
C ALA A 58 7.47 4.81 14.91
N ALA A 59 7.05 5.22 13.72
CA ALA A 59 7.82 5.06 12.48
C ALA A 59 9.17 5.81 12.55
N MET A 60 9.16 7.06 13.02
CA MET A 60 10.37 7.86 13.20
C MET A 60 11.31 7.26 14.25
N ALA A 61 10.77 6.76 15.36
CA ALA A 61 11.56 6.07 16.39
C ALA A 61 12.25 4.84 15.80
N ASN A 62 11.56 4.04 14.98
CA ASN A 62 12.15 2.91 14.28
C ASN A 62 13.25 3.35 13.30
N SER A 63 13.00 4.39 12.50
CA SER A 63 13.98 4.90 11.52
C SER A 63 15.25 5.43 12.16
N ASN A 64 15.19 5.92 13.41
CA ASN A 64 16.33 6.44 14.14
C ASN A 64 17.16 5.35 14.87
N ARG A 65 16.76 4.10 14.80
CA ARG A 65 17.54 2.99 15.39
C ARG A 65 18.83 2.77 14.57
N PRO A 66 19.99 2.61 15.20
CA PRO A 66 21.25 2.37 14.49
C PRO A 66 21.19 1.14 13.56
N GLU A 67 20.63 0.03 14.04
CA GLU A 67 20.47 -1.20 13.26
C GLU A 67 19.54 -1.05 12.05
N GLN A 68 18.53 -0.17 12.15
CA GLN A 68 17.66 0.18 11.02
C GLN A 68 18.45 0.95 9.95
N GLY A 69 19.33 1.86 10.37
CA GLY A 69 20.21 2.60 9.45
C GLY A 69 21.20 1.68 8.73
N GLU A 70 21.79 0.71 9.42
CA GLU A 70 22.67 -0.30 8.83
C GLU A 70 21.95 -1.18 7.81
N TRP A 71 20.73 -1.61 8.14
CA TRP A 71 19.91 -2.39 7.21
C TRP A 71 19.49 -1.56 5.99
N ALA A 72 19.07 -0.30 6.18
CA ALA A 72 18.68 0.58 5.10
C ALA A 72 19.85 0.85 4.12
N ALA A 73 21.07 0.95 4.62
CA ALA A 73 22.27 1.07 3.79
C ALA A 73 22.47 -0.16 2.90
N LYS A 74 22.30 -1.38 3.44
CA LYS A 74 22.36 -2.63 2.66
C LYS A 74 21.26 -2.67 1.59
N MET A 75 20.03 -2.27 1.95
CA MET A 75 18.93 -2.21 0.99
C MET A 75 19.24 -1.23 -0.15
N ALA A 76 19.79 -0.06 0.17
CA ALA A 76 20.17 0.93 -0.83
C ALA A 76 21.24 0.41 -1.82
N GLU A 77 22.15 -0.49 -1.39
CA GLU A 77 23.13 -1.12 -2.27
C GLU A 77 22.50 -2.14 -3.24
N VAL A 78 21.34 -2.70 -2.90
CA VAL A 78 20.61 -3.67 -3.72
C VAL A 78 19.69 -2.97 -4.73
N MET A 79 19.23 -1.77 -4.44
CA MET A 79 18.39 -0.98 -5.33
C MET A 79 19.17 -0.46 -6.54
N ASP A 80 18.53 -0.32 -7.70
CA ASP A 80 19.14 0.21 -8.93
C ASP A 80 19.05 1.74 -9.04
N GLY A 81 18.44 2.40 -8.06
CA GLY A 81 18.29 3.85 -8.00
C GLY A 81 17.76 4.33 -6.65
N PRO A 82 17.45 5.61 -6.52
CA PRO A 82 16.93 6.16 -5.28
C PRO A 82 15.56 5.57 -4.92
N MET A 83 15.34 5.36 -3.64
CA MET A 83 14.03 5.03 -3.11
C MET A 83 13.25 6.33 -2.85
N GLU A 84 11.96 6.31 -3.21
CA GLU A 84 11.00 7.35 -2.88
C GLU A 84 10.19 6.93 -1.64
N PHE A 85 9.88 7.90 -0.79
CA PHE A 85 9.14 7.70 0.45
C PHE A 85 7.91 8.62 0.46
N HIS A 86 6.75 8.05 0.77
CA HIS A 86 5.48 8.77 0.85
C HIS A 86 4.88 8.54 2.23
N ASP A 87 4.79 9.60 3.00
CA ASP A 87 4.40 9.59 4.40
C ASP A 87 2.97 10.09 4.59
N CYS A 88 2.07 9.23 5.06
CA CYS A 88 0.65 9.53 5.23
C CYS A 88 0.19 9.33 6.67
N ASP A 89 -0.32 10.42 7.29
CA ASP A 89 -0.92 10.39 8.63
C ASP A 89 -2.43 10.18 8.61
N ASP A 90 -3.05 10.51 7.49
CA ASP A 90 -4.49 10.46 7.31
C ASP A 90 -4.88 9.15 6.61
N VAL A 91 -5.27 8.15 7.39
CA VAL A 91 -5.55 6.79 6.92
C VAL A 91 -7.00 6.40 7.16
N THR A 92 -7.66 5.93 6.11
CA THR A 92 -9.01 5.36 6.14
C THR A 92 -8.93 3.89 5.73
N LEU A 93 -9.66 3.03 6.43
CA LEU A 93 -9.73 1.61 6.13
C LEU A 93 -10.97 1.27 5.30
N LEU A 94 -10.81 0.36 4.35
CA LEU A 94 -11.88 -0.32 3.63
C LEU A 94 -11.96 -1.76 4.16
N PHE A 95 -13.14 -2.20 4.64
CA PHE A 95 -13.37 -3.55 5.19
C PHE A 95 -12.33 -3.97 6.24
N ASP A 96 -12.09 -3.12 7.23
CA ASP A 96 -11.11 -3.34 8.30
C ASP A 96 -9.63 -3.37 7.87
N GLY A 97 -9.34 -2.98 6.63
CA GLY A 97 -7.99 -2.94 6.06
C GLY A 97 -7.69 -4.08 5.10
N GLY A 98 -6.41 -4.29 4.77
CA GLY A 98 -5.97 -5.34 3.87
C GLY A 98 -6.01 -6.74 4.49
N SER A 99 -5.70 -7.74 3.69
CA SER A 99 -5.65 -9.14 4.12
C SER A 99 -4.33 -9.78 3.70
N ASP A 100 -3.73 -10.54 4.62
CA ASP A 100 -2.53 -11.35 4.35
C ASP A 100 -2.85 -12.57 3.44
N ASP A 101 -4.14 -12.86 3.22
CA ASP A 101 -4.61 -13.92 2.31
C ASP A 101 -4.78 -13.43 0.86
N ALA A 102 -4.46 -12.18 0.56
CA ALA A 102 -4.63 -11.64 -0.78
C ALA A 102 -3.69 -12.31 -1.81
N GLY A 103 -4.26 -12.77 -2.90
CA GLY A 103 -3.50 -13.29 -4.04
C GLY A 103 -3.05 -12.22 -5.03
N PHE A 104 -3.59 -11.01 -4.91
CA PHE A 104 -3.26 -9.86 -5.73
C PHE A 104 -3.48 -8.57 -4.95
N VAL A 105 -2.57 -7.61 -5.10
CA VAL A 105 -2.71 -6.26 -4.53
C VAL A 105 -2.50 -5.24 -5.62
N GLN A 106 -3.39 -4.26 -5.68
CA GLN A 106 -3.21 -3.09 -6.53
C GLN A 106 -2.98 -1.86 -5.66
N ILE A 107 -1.96 -1.10 -5.98
CA ILE A 107 -1.68 0.19 -5.36
C ILE A 107 -1.98 1.28 -6.37
N ILE A 108 -2.79 2.24 -5.98
CA ILE A 108 -3.20 3.36 -6.81
C ILE A 108 -2.64 4.63 -6.19
N ARG A 109 -1.86 5.38 -6.94
CA ARG A 109 -1.39 6.70 -6.54
C ARG A 109 -2.02 7.77 -7.40
N GLY A 110 -2.53 8.79 -6.75
CA GLY A 110 -3.15 9.91 -7.43
C GLY A 110 -3.07 11.17 -6.59
N ARG A 111 -3.79 12.19 -7.03
CA ARG A 111 -3.94 13.44 -6.32
C ARG A 111 -5.35 13.96 -6.51
N VAL A 112 -5.95 14.44 -5.43
CA VAL A 112 -7.27 15.06 -5.44
C VAL A 112 -7.24 16.43 -4.78
N ASP A 113 -8.09 17.34 -5.25
CA ASP A 113 -8.23 18.66 -4.63
C ASP A 113 -9.08 18.61 -3.35
N ASP A 114 -9.97 17.60 -3.23
CA ASP A 114 -10.83 17.39 -2.07
C ASP A 114 -10.68 15.97 -1.51
N PRO A 115 -9.74 15.75 -0.58
CA PRO A 115 -9.55 14.46 0.06
C PRO A 115 -10.76 13.96 0.86
N SER A 116 -11.60 14.86 1.38
CA SER A 116 -12.80 14.47 2.15
C SER A 116 -13.82 13.76 1.28
N ARG A 117 -13.92 14.15 0.02
CA ARG A 117 -14.79 13.50 -0.98
C ARG A 117 -14.32 12.07 -1.27
N LEU A 118 -13.01 11.88 -1.44
CA LEU A 118 -12.42 10.55 -1.65
C LEU A 118 -12.64 9.64 -0.44
N LYS A 119 -12.45 10.13 0.78
CA LYS A 119 -12.74 9.39 2.02
C LYS A 119 -14.21 8.99 2.14
N ALA A 120 -15.12 9.90 1.83
CA ALA A 120 -16.54 9.62 1.87
C ALA A 120 -16.90 8.46 0.93
N MET A 121 -16.31 8.40 -0.26
CA MET A 121 -16.49 7.30 -1.20
C MET A 121 -16.03 5.95 -0.62
N MET A 122 -14.91 5.92 0.09
CA MET A 122 -14.37 4.70 0.72
C MET A 122 -15.21 4.17 1.89
N THR A 123 -16.00 5.02 2.53
CA THR A 123 -16.73 4.68 3.76
C THR A 123 -18.26 4.58 3.56
N THR A 124 -18.75 5.00 2.40
CA THR A 124 -20.19 4.97 2.08
C THR A 124 -20.54 3.66 1.36
N ASP A 125 -21.65 3.06 1.75
CA ASP A 125 -22.22 1.86 1.11
C ASP A 125 -21.26 0.66 0.96
N THR A 126 -20.40 0.45 1.95
CA THR A 126 -19.44 -0.66 1.95
C THR A 126 -20.11 -2.04 1.83
N THR A 127 -21.34 -2.19 2.32
CA THR A 127 -22.14 -3.42 2.15
C THR A 127 -22.45 -3.66 0.69
N GLN A 128 -22.94 -2.63 -0.02
CA GLN A 128 -23.23 -2.73 -1.45
C GLN A 128 -21.98 -3.00 -2.27
N LEU A 129 -20.86 -2.34 -1.93
CA LEU A 129 -19.58 -2.61 -2.57
C LEU A 129 -19.17 -4.08 -2.40
N HIS A 130 -19.29 -4.63 -1.19
CA HIS A 130 -18.93 -6.03 -0.93
C HIS A 130 -19.84 -7.02 -1.69
N GLU A 131 -21.12 -6.71 -1.86
CA GLU A 131 -22.03 -7.52 -2.68
C GLU A 131 -21.68 -7.48 -4.18
N MET A 132 -21.28 -6.31 -4.68
CA MET A 132 -20.93 -6.12 -6.10
C MET A 132 -19.51 -6.60 -6.43
N ARG A 133 -18.59 -6.51 -5.49
CA ARG A 133 -17.14 -6.75 -5.64
C ARG A 133 -16.63 -7.68 -4.51
N PRO A 134 -17.15 -8.93 -4.43
CA PRO A 134 -16.79 -9.85 -3.35
C PRO A 134 -15.32 -10.29 -3.36
N GLU A 135 -14.61 -10.06 -4.46
CA GLU A 135 -13.18 -10.31 -4.56
C GLU A 135 -12.32 -9.29 -3.83
N ILE A 136 -12.85 -8.12 -3.45
CA ILE A 136 -12.16 -7.13 -2.62
C ILE A 136 -12.16 -7.62 -1.18
N LEU A 137 -10.99 -7.94 -0.66
CA LEU A 137 -10.80 -8.39 0.72
C LEU A 137 -10.70 -7.21 1.69
N GLY A 138 -10.24 -6.06 1.20
CA GLY A 138 -10.11 -4.84 1.97
C GLY A 138 -9.04 -3.93 1.40
N GLY A 139 -8.78 -2.84 2.10
CA GLY A 139 -7.79 -1.89 1.65
C GLY A 139 -7.55 -0.74 2.60
N THR A 140 -6.64 0.14 2.19
CA THR A 140 -6.33 1.38 2.91
C THR A 140 -6.27 2.54 1.93
N LEU A 141 -6.84 3.67 2.31
CA LEU A 141 -6.62 4.96 1.67
C LEU A 141 -5.76 5.81 2.61
N ALA A 142 -4.59 6.18 2.15
CA ALA A 142 -3.64 7.00 2.88
C ALA A 142 -3.40 8.31 2.13
N ILE A 143 -3.53 9.46 2.80
CA ILE A 143 -3.51 10.77 2.18
C ILE A 143 -2.38 11.62 2.76
N GLU A 144 -1.62 12.23 1.87
CA GLU A 144 -0.58 13.21 2.20
C GLU A 144 -1.17 14.61 2.38
N ALA A 145 -0.44 15.49 3.05
CA ALA A 145 -0.90 16.85 3.35
C ALA A 145 -1.19 17.71 2.11
N ASP A 146 -0.65 17.37 0.95
CA ASP A 146 -0.81 18.10 -0.31
C ASP A 146 -1.97 17.58 -1.19
N GLY A 147 -2.74 16.59 -0.70
CA GLY A 147 -3.83 15.93 -1.41
C GLY A 147 -3.40 14.76 -2.30
N SER A 148 -2.11 14.40 -2.30
CA SER A 148 -1.66 13.14 -2.89
C SER A 148 -2.19 11.98 -2.06
N PHE A 149 -2.54 10.87 -2.71
CA PHE A 149 -3.07 9.70 -2.02
C PHE A 149 -2.44 8.41 -2.53
N ILE A 150 -2.47 7.43 -1.65
CA ILE A 150 -2.09 6.05 -1.91
C ILE A 150 -3.26 5.19 -1.46
N GLU A 151 -3.90 4.53 -2.40
CA GLU A 151 -4.90 3.50 -2.12
C GLU A 151 -4.26 2.13 -2.34
N THR A 152 -4.38 1.25 -1.35
CA THR A 152 -3.92 -0.13 -1.43
C THR A 152 -5.14 -1.03 -1.33
N VAL A 153 -5.43 -1.79 -2.38
CA VAL A 153 -6.58 -2.69 -2.45
C VAL A 153 -6.09 -4.13 -2.54
N ALA A 154 -6.58 -4.96 -1.63
CA ALA A 154 -6.28 -6.39 -1.56
C ALA A 154 -7.41 -7.20 -2.19
N PHE A 155 -7.08 -8.11 -3.10
CA PHE A 155 -8.03 -8.95 -3.82
C PHE A 155 -7.75 -10.43 -3.58
N THR A 156 -8.77 -11.26 -3.69
CA THR A 156 -8.63 -12.72 -3.65
C THR A 156 -7.64 -13.23 -4.68
N ASN A 157 -7.71 -12.72 -5.91
CA ASN A 157 -6.78 -12.99 -7.01
C ASN A 157 -6.96 -11.95 -8.12
N GLU A 158 -5.98 -11.88 -9.01
CA GLU A 158 -5.97 -10.92 -10.12
C GLU A 158 -7.11 -11.15 -11.13
N ALA A 159 -7.39 -12.41 -11.48
CA ALA A 159 -8.41 -12.72 -12.49
C ALA A 159 -9.80 -12.21 -12.08
N ASP A 160 -10.14 -12.32 -10.81
CA ASP A 160 -11.42 -11.80 -10.30
C ASP A 160 -11.37 -10.28 -10.13
N ALA A 161 -10.24 -9.68 -9.73
CA ALA A 161 -10.06 -8.23 -9.73
C ALA A 161 -10.34 -7.65 -11.13
N ARG A 162 -9.73 -8.22 -12.19
CA ARG A 162 -9.92 -7.76 -13.58
C ARG A 162 -11.35 -7.94 -14.09
N LYS A 163 -12.06 -8.98 -13.66
CA LYS A 163 -13.50 -9.11 -13.94
C LYS A 163 -14.32 -8.02 -13.25
N GLY A 164 -14.01 -7.77 -12.00
CA GLY A 164 -14.67 -6.73 -11.19
C GLY A 164 -14.47 -5.32 -11.75
N GLU A 165 -13.31 -5.00 -12.32
CA GLU A 165 -13.03 -3.73 -13.01
C GLU A 165 -13.94 -3.49 -14.25
N GLN A 166 -14.55 -4.55 -14.80
CA GLN A 166 -15.47 -4.45 -15.93
C GLN A 166 -16.93 -4.22 -15.51
N ILE A 167 -17.22 -4.28 -14.22
CA ILE A 167 -18.56 -4.01 -13.71
C ILE A 167 -18.79 -2.50 -13.71
N GLU A 168 -19.78 -2.04 -14.46
CA GLU A 168 -20.17 -0.63 -14.47
C GLU A 168 -20.80 -0.26 -13.12
N PRO A 169 -20.19 0.64 -12.34
CA PRO A 169 -20.80 1.14 -11.12
C PRO A 169 -21.97 2.06 -11.43
N PRO A 170 -22.87 2.35 -10.47
CA PRO A 170 -23.87 3.38 -10.58
C PRO A 170 -23.29 4.72 -11.06
N GLU A 171 -24.08 5.52 -11.80
CA GLU A 171 -23.57 6.73 -12.49
C GLU A 171 -22.95 7.77 -11.53
N ASP A 172 -23.50 7.90 -10.34
CA ASP A 172 -22.99 8.77 -9.28
C ASP A 172 -21.62 8.27 -8.77
N VAL A 173 -21.49 6.98 -8.51
CA VAL A 173 -20.22 6.35 -8.09
C VAL A 173 -19.18 6.45 -9.21
N ARG A 174 -19.57 6.22 -10.46
CA ARG A 174 -18.66 6.36 -11.61
C ARG A 174 -18.07 7.76 -11.70
N ARG A 175 -18.87 8.81 -11.54
CA ARG A 175 -18.38 10.19 -11.56
C ARG A 175 -17.37 10.49 -10.46
N GLU A 176 -17.57 9.90 -9.26
CA GLU A 176 -16.63 10.05 -8.16
C GLU A 176 -15.30 9.30 -8.45
N LEU A 177 -15.41 8.09 -9.00
CA LEU A 177 -14.23 7.32 -9.42
C LEU A 177 -13.47 8.04 -10.53
N ASP A 178 -14.15 8.52 -11.58
CA ASP A 178 -13.53 9.27 -12.68
C ASP A 178 -12.78 10.51 -12.17
N TYR A 179 -13.36 11.21 -11.19
CA TYR A 179 -12.71 12.36 -10.55
C TYR A 179 -11.46 11.93 -9.74
N ALA A 180 -11.59 10.91 -8.91
CA ALA A 180 -10.52 10.47 -8.02
C ALA A 180 -9.36 9.84 -8.80
N MET A 181 -9.65 9.10 -9.87
CA MET A 181 -8.65 8.35 -10.64
C MET A 181 -8.05 9.13 -11.79
N GLN A 182 -8.43 10.41 -11.98
CA GLN A 182 -7.87 11.23 -13.06
C GLN A 182 -6.36 11.42 -12.89
N GLY A 183 -5.58 10.87 -13.82
CA GLY A 183 -4.12 10.93 -13.79
C GLY A 183 -3.46 10.03 -12.75
N ALA A 184 -4.21 9.11 -12.15
CA ALA A 184 -3.67 8.14 -11.21
C ALA A 184 -2.74 7.14 -11.90
N THR A 185 -1.76 6.67 -11.15
CA THR A 185 -0.83 5.59 -11.54
C THR A 185 -1.20 4.33 -10.78
N TYR A 186 -1.19 3.20 -11.46
CA TYR A 186 -1.51 1.88 -10.91
C TYR A 186 -0.27 1.02 -10.85
N TYR A 187 -0.08 0.35 -9.72
CA TYR A 187 0.98 -0.61 -9.50
C TYR A 187 0.37 -1.95 -9.11
N ASP A 188 0.57 -2.94 -9.97
CA ASP A 188 0.06 -4.30 -9.78
C ASP A 188 1.12 -5.17 -9.11
N LEU A 189 0.78 -5.72 -7.96
CA LEU A 189 1.61 -6.67 -7.24
C LEU A 189 1.01 -8.07 -7.44
N HIS A 190 1.49 -8.79 -8.46
CA HIS A 190 0.96 -10.10 -8.85
C HIS A 190 1.28 -11.21 -7.86
N ARG A 191 2.32 -11.04 -7.07
CA ARG A 191 2.78 -11.96 -6.02
C ARG A 191 3.15 -11.17 -4.78
N PRO A 192 2.16 -10.53 -4.15
CA PRO A 192 2.41 -9.78 -2.93
C PRO A 192 2.85 -10.73 -1.81
N TRP A 193 3.58 -10.19 -0.85
CA TRP A 193 3.82 -10.86 0.41
C TRP A 193 3.58 -9.91 1.56
N PHE A 194 3.20 -10.48 2.69
CA PHE A 194 2.71 -9.75 3.84
C PHE A 194 3.56 -10.05 5.06
N GLU A 195 3.67 -9.07 5.90
CA GLU A 195 4.35 -9.15 7.18
C GLU A 195 3.43 -8.56 8.23
N SER A 196 3.07 -9.33 9.23
CA SER A 196 2.21 -8.91 10.33
C SER A 196 2.97 -8.94 11.65
N ALA A 197 2.60 -7.98 12.56
CA ALA A 197 3.20 -7.83 13.88
C ALA A 197 2.83 -9.00 14.83
#